data_0cd4b3161541b4dbdaa99c080f2f0337
#
_entry.id   0cd4b3161541b4dbdaa99c080f2f0337
#
_cell.length_a   1.000
_cell.length_b   1.000
_cell.length_c   1.000
_cell.angle_alpha   90.00
_cell.angle_beta   90.00
_cell.angle_gamma   90.00
#
_symmetry.space_group_name_H-M   'P 1'
#
loop_
_entity.id
_entity.type
_entity.pdbx_description
1 polymer ?
#
loop_
_entity_poly.entity_id
_entity_poly.type
_entity_poly.pdbx_seq_one_letter_code
_entity_poly.pdbx_strand_id
1 'polypeptide(L)'
;MPPPAQPTPSITRRDCLTRSLALCAGTLAGPVAAQPSSGRSSMVISLSIEPDSLDPTMAPSAAVGEVTHYNVLEGLTKIEENGAVSPLLAESWSADASGLGYTFRLRPGVRFHDGKPLDAAAVRFSFERAVAPGATNKSRKALFDNIATIATPDARTVALTLHRPDANLLFRLGEGPAVILHPDTAAQAATQPVGTGPYRVAEWTRGHSILLARADHYRHAQRLRMDSATYRFISDPDAQEAALQAGDIDLFFHFATRTMRRFQNDTRYQVLIGASGGKGMLALNNRRAPLNDVRVRRAITHAIDREGFIRQVLDGRGTAIGSHFAPTDAGYLHLDSVYPYDPDRARALLKQAGVTTPLHLQLALPPAPYAQAGGPVVAQYLAAVGIVAEIDRLDWPQWLAGPFKGQFDMTLINHVEPLDYLIYTDPGYYFGYDSQAYRDLAQRHAMATNARERQLRFADLQRQLAQDAVNTWVFTPKIGAVVRKGLRGTWMNYPIFAHDIGALWWE
;
A
#
# COMPACT_ATOMS: atom_id res chain seq x y z
N MET A 1 -1.33 7.58 85.13
CA MET A 1 -0.14 6.78 85.55
C MET A 1 -0.28 5.43 84.88
N PRO A 2 0.58 5.09 83.95
CA PRO A 2 0.69 3.74 83.46
C PRO A 2 1.86 3.01 84.20
N PRO A 3 1.79 1.72 84.36
CA PRO A 3 2.89 0.91 84.95
C PRO A 3 3.98 0.54 83.92
N PRO A 4 5.13 0.09 84.40
CA PRO A 4 6.39 0.15 83.62
C PRO A 4 6.68 -1.05 82.77
N ALA A 5 7.55 -0.85 81.77
CA ALA A 5 8.13 -1.83 80.86
C ALA A 5 9.04 -2.85 81.55
N GLN A 6 8.99 -4.10 81.10
CA GLN A 6 9.98 -5.13 81.42
C GLN A 6 10.86 -5.49 80.22
N PRO A 7 12.10 -5.91 80.44
CA PRO A 7 13.16 -5.90 79.46
C PRO A 7 13.28 -7.23 78.68
N THR A 8 13.73 -7.09 77.47
CA THR A 8 14.14 -8.19 76.56
C THR A 8 15.44 -8.84 76.98
N PRO A 9 15.62 -10.16 76.93
CA PRO A 9 16.92 -10.80 77.05
C PRO A 9 17.62 -10.93 75.68
N SER A 10 18.86 -10.50 75.65
CA SER A 10 19.87 -10.76 74.66
C SER A 10 20.32 -12.23 74.70
N ILE A 11 20.43 -12.92 73.56
CA ILE A 11 21.13 -14.18 73.44
C ILE A 11 22.30 -13.99 72.48
N THR A 12 23.50 -14.22 73.07
CA THR A 12 24.80 -14.23 72.46
C THR A 12 25.04 -15.45 71.59
N ARG A 13 25.88 -15.27 70.60
CA ARG A 13 26.52 -16.35 69.83
C ARG A 13 27.30 -17.28 70.75
N ARG A 14 26.98 -18.58 70.72
CA ARG A 14 27.79 -19.77 70.87
C ARG A 14 26.94 -20.93 71.36
N ASP A 15 26.83 -21.92 70.53
CA ASP A 15 27.01 -23.36 70.84
C ASP A 15 26.39 -24.13 69.67
N CYS A 16 27.27 -24.56 68.83
CA CYS A 16 27.96 -25.85 68.77
C CYS A 16 27.12 -26.99 68.22
N LEU A 17 27.51 -27.38 67.05
CA LEU A 17 27.88 -28.76 66.65
C LEU A 17 27.22 -29.88 67.45
N THR A 18 26.34 -30.68 66.85
CA THR A 18 26.65 -32.12 66.59
C THR A 18 25.41 -32.85 66.03
N ARG A 19 25.72 -33.73 65.03
CA ARG A 19 24.99 -34.91 64.54
C ARG A 19 23.78 -34.72 63.67
N SER A 20 23.89 -34.90 62.36
CA SER A 20 24.14 -36.16 61.59
C SER A 20 22.87 -36.75 61.00
N LEU A 21 22.98 -37.09 59.76
CA LEU A 21 22.31 -38.07 58.92
C LEU A 21 21.11 -37.53 58.05
N ALA A 22 21.46 -37.27 56.85
CA ALA A 22 21.00 -37.88 55.59
C ALA A 22 19.48 -38.13 55.43
N LEU A 23 18.87 -37.31 54.61
CA LEU A 23 17.88 -37.80 53.62
C LEU A 23 18.07 -36.95 52.32
N CYS A 24 18.64 -37.56 51.31
CA CYS A 24 18.66 -37.04 49.95
C CYS A 24 17.23 -37.07 49.41
N ALA A 25 16.55 -35.92 49.43
CA ALA A 25 15.40 -35.69 48.59
C ALA A 25 15.89 -34.85 47.39
N GLY A 26 16.10 -35.52 46.26
CA GLY A 26 16.39 -34.90 45.00
C GLY A 26 15.21 -34.05 44.58
N THR A 27 15.29 -32.73 44.74
CA THR A 27 14.44 -31.78 44.06
C THR A 27 14.86 -31.76 42.61
N LEU A 28 14.09 -32.43 41.75
CA LEU A 28 14.06 -32.19 40.31
C LEU A 28 13.72 -30.72 40.14
N ALA A 29 14.75 -29.91 39.89
CA ALA A 29 14.55 -28.56 39.34
C ALA A 29 13.96 -28.75 37.93
N GLY A 30 12.65 -28.69 37.81
CA GLY A 30 11.96 -28.55 36.55
C GLY A 30 12.48 -27.28 35.86
N PRO A 31 12.53 -27.25 34.53
CA PRO A 31 12.91 -26.03 33.81
C PRO A 31 11.99 -24.91 34.31
N VAL A 32 12.58 -23.90 34.93
CA VAL A 32 11.89 -22.62 35.17
C VAL A 32 11.52 -22.13 33.79
N ALA A 33 10.25 -22.29 33.42
CA ALA A 33 9.70 -21.65 32.27
C ALA A 33 9.95 -20.15 32.49
N ALA A 34 10.81 -19.55 31.67
CA ALA A 34 11.04 -18.13 31.65
C ALA A 34 9.66 -17.50 31.50
N GLN A 35 9.19 -16.81 32.54
CA GLN A 35 8.01 -15.96 32.41
C GLN A 35 8.31 -15.00 31.27
N PRO A 36 7.42 -14.85 30.28
CA PRO A 36 7.61 -13.85 29.27
C PRO A 36 7.79 -12.54 30.03
N SER A 37 8.94 -11.88 29.82
CA SER A 37 9.16 -10.52 30.25
C SER A 37 7.88 -9.75 29.89
N SER A 38 7.39 -8.89 30.79
CA SER A 38 6.26 -7.99 30.56
C SER A 38 6.63 -7.07 29.40
N GLY A 39 6.51 -7.58 28.17
CA GLY A 39 6.88 -6.91 26.96
C GLY A 39 5.98 -5.70 26.74
N ARG A 40 6.55 -4.64 26.25
CA ARG A 40 5.82 -3.46 25.80
C ARG A 40 4.68 -3.89 24.86
N SER A 41 3.43 -3.51 25.17
CA SER A 41 2.23 -3.87 24.41
C SER A 41 1.59 -2.67 23.70
N SER A 42 2.30 -1.56 23.63
CA SER A 42 1.86 -0.34 22.94
C SER A 42 2.94 0.19 22.01
N MET A 43 2.52 0.97 21.00
CA MET A 43 3.44 1.61 20.06
C MET A 43 2.90 2.96 19.60
N VAL A 44 3.81 3.80 19.10
CA VAL A 44 3.50 5.09 18.50
C VAL A 44 4.01 5.13 17.06
N ILE A 45 3.12 5.36 16.11
CA ILE A 45 3.39 5.48 14.69
C ILE A 45 3.28 6.94 14.30
N SER A 46 4.23 7.47 13.53
CA SER A 46 4.08 8.80 12.94
C SER A 46 3.34 8.72 11.61
N LEU A 47 2.37 9.62 11.42
CA LEU A 47 1.75 9.92 10.13
C LEU A 47 2.12 11.31 9.68
N SER A 48 2.42 11.49 8.38
CA SER A 48 2.74 12.80 7.81
C SER A 48 1.51 13.68 7.63
N ILE A 49 0.33 13.07 7.50
CA ILE A 49 -0.94 13.75 7.20
C ILE A 49 -2.00 13.23 8.18
N GLU A 50 -2.69 14.14 8.85
CA GLU A 50 -3.90 13.80 9.60
C GLU A 50 -5.01 13.39 8.61
N PRO A 51 -5.70 12.25 8.83
CA PRO A 51 -6.86 11.91 8.02
C PRO A 51 -8.00 12.93 8.24
N ASP A 52 -8.65 13.33 7.17
CA ASP A 52 -9.83 14.21 7.21
C ASP A 52 -11.09 13.49 7.73
N SER A 53 -11.10 12.16 7.60
CA SER A 53 -12.16 11.25 7.98
C SER A 53 -11.57 9.92 8.42
N LEU A 54 -12.36 9.04 9.04
CA LEU A 54 -12.02 7.64 9.32
C LEU A 54 -12.88 6.66 8.50
N ASP A 55 -13.62 7.16 7.53
CA ASP A 55 -14.46 6.37 6.61
C ASP A 55 -13.79 6.27 5.24
N PRO A 56 -13.07 5.17 4.93
CA PRO A 56 -12.41 5.00 3.64
C PRO A 56 -13.37 4.77 2.48
N THR A 57 -14.66 4.56 2.76
CA THR A 57 -15.68 4.43 1.71
C THR A 57 -16.16 5.78 1.17
N MET A 58 -15.82 6.88 1.88
CA MET A 58 -16.22 8.24 1.50
C MET A 58 -15.02 9.18 1.32
N ALA A 59 -13.91 8.94 2.02
CA ALA A 59 -12.71 9.78 1.98
C ALA A 59 -11.57 9.09 1.21
N PRO A 60 -10.98 9.74 0.19
CA PRO A 60 -9.99 9.13 -0.69
C PRO A 60 -8.55 9.18 -0.14
N SER A 61 -8.29 9.91 0.95
CA SER A 61 -6.94 10.09 1.50
C SER A 61 -6.30 8.78 1.92
N ALA A 62 -5.02 8.58 1.59
CA ALA A 62 -4.23 7.41 2.00
C ALA A 62 -4.17 7.28 3.54
N ALA A 63 -4.06 8.40 4.26
CA ALA A 63 -4.00 8.43 5.72
C ALA A 63 -5.22 7.77 6.39
N VAL A 64 -6.40 7.80 5.75
CA VAL A 64 -7.60 7.11 6.23
C VAL A 64 -7.38 5.60 6.23
N GLY A 65 -6.84 5.06 5.14
CA GLY A 65 -6.52 3.64 5.02
C GLY A 65 -5.41 3.22 5.97
N GLU A 66 -4.35 4.02 6.11
CA GLU A 66 -3.23 3.73 7.02
C GLU A 66 -3.68 3.53 8.47
N VAL A 67 -4.69 4.30 8.91
CA VAL A 67 -5.25 4.17 10.27
C VAL A 67 -6.28 3.05 10.37
N THR A 68 -7.25 3.01 9.44
CA THR A 68 -8.48 2.23 9.65
C THR A 68 -8.47 0.86 8.98
N HIS A 69 -7.79 0.71 7.83
CA HIS A 69 -7.84 -0.51 7.04
C HIS A 69 -7.05 -1.64 7.72
N TYR A 70 -7.67 -2.81 7.88
CA TYR A 70 -7.23 -3.99 8.64
C TYR A 70 -7.14 -3.79 10.17
N ASN A 71 -7.14 -2.56 10.64
CA ASN A 71 -7.08 -2.25 12.06
C ASN A 71 -8.46 -2.11 12.68
N VAL A 72 -9.31 -1.26 12.09
CA VAL A 72 -10.67 -0.95 12.57
C VAL A 72 -11.71 -1.58 11.66
N LEU A 73 -11.49 -1.46 10.34
CA LEU A 73 -12.40 -1.88 9.28
C LEU A 73 -11.76 -2.96 8.42
N GLU A 74 -12.56 -3.96 8.04
CA GLU A 74 -12.12 -5.09 7.23
C GLU A 74 -13.00 -5.24 5.99
N GLY A 75 -12.41 -5.75 4.89
CA GLY A 75 -13.10 -6.14 3.66
C GLY A 75 -13.39 -7.64 3.62
N LEU A 76 -13.98 -8.10 2.52
CA LEU A 76 -14.20 -9.53 2.31
C LEU A 76 -12.89 -10.31 2.16
N THR A 77 -11.89 -9.69 1.52
CA THR A 77 -10.56 -10.25 1.26
C THR A 77 -9.49 -9.36 1.89
N LYS A 78 -8.27 -9.89 2.01
CA LYS A 78 -7.07 -9.17 2.45
C LYS A 78 -6.02 -9.19 1.35
N ILE A 79 -5.37 -8.07 1.15
CA ILE A 79 -4.17 -7.94 0.31
C ILE A 79 -2.97 -8.11 1.22
N GLU A 80 -2.13 -9.08 0.92
CA GLU A 80 -0.90 -9.36 1.66
C GLU A 80 0.25 -8.46 1.18
N GLU A 81 1.32 -8.40 1.95
CA GLU A 81 2.53 -7.62 1.67
C GLU A 81 3.11 -7.83 0.25
N ASN A 82 2.93 -9.01 -0.31
CA ASN A 82 3.40 -9.39 -1.65
C ASN A 82 2.34 -9.18 -2.76
N GLY A 83 1.23 -8.49 -2.46
CA GLY A 83 0.12 -8.27 -3.39
C GLY A 83 -0.81 -9.47 -3.59
N ALA A 84 -0.55 -10.60 -2.95
CA ALA A 84 -1.46 -11.75 -3.01
C ALA A 84 -2.75 -11.46 -2.24
N VAL A 85 -3.84 -12.13 -2.65
CA VAL A 85 -5.16 -11.98 -2.00
C VAL A 85 -5.46 -13.22 -1.16
N SER A 86 -5.82 -13.00 0.10
CA SER A 86 -6.19 -14.04 1.06
C SER A 86 -7.60 -13.84 1.63
N PRO A 87 -8.22 -14.87 2.23
CA PRO A 87 -9.50 -14.77 2.91
C PRO A 87 -9.44 -13.87 4.16
N LEU A 88 -10.43 -12.94 4.31
CA LEU A 88 -10.57 -12.11 5.52
C LEU A 88 -11.95 -12.28 6.15
N LEU A 89 -12.94 -11.42 5.86
CA LEU A 89 -14.32 -11.63 6.35
C LEU A 89 -15.02 -12.76 5.58
N ALA A 90 -14.70 -12.94 4.31
CA ALA A 90 -15.03 -14.17 3.60
C ALA A 90 -14.02 -15.27 3.94
N GLU A 91 -14.47 -16.43 4.41
CA GLU A 91 -13.61 -17.60 4.63
C GLU A 91 -13.26 -18.31 3.31
N SER A 92 -14.13 -18.19 2.30
CA SER A 92 -13.95 -18.76 0.96
C SER A 92 -14.82 -18.05 -0.06
N TRP A 93 -14.51 -18.28 -1.33
CA TRP A 93 -15.33 -17.83 -2.46
C TRP A 93 -15.21 -18.79 -3.62
N SER A 94 -16.19 -18.72 -4.52
CA SER A 94 -16.18 -19.40 -5.81
C SER A 94 -16.63 -18.44 -6.90
N ALA A 95 -16.12 -18.63 -8.12
CA ALA A 95 -16.60 -17.97 -9.32
C ALA A 95 -17.25 -18.97 -10.24
N ASP A 96 -18.27 -18.56 -10.98
CA ASP A 96 -18.85 -19.38 -12.05
C ASP A 96 -17.96 -19.40 -13.30
N ALA A 97 -18.30 -20.25 -14.26
CA ALA A 97 -17.54 -20.41 -15.50
C ALA A 97 -17.58 -19.17 -16.41
N SER A 98 -18.56 -18.28 -16.23
CA SER A 98 -18.67 -17.02 -17.00
C SER A 98 -17.76 -15.92 -16.46
N GLY A 99 -17.27 -16.06 -15.21
CA GLY A 99 -16.54 -15.00 -14.48
C GLY A 99 -17.43 -13.81 -14.09
N LEU A 100 -18.75 -13.95 -14.22
CA LEU A 100 -19.71 -12.93 -13.83
C LEU A 100 -20.29 -13.16 -12.44
N GLY A 101 -20.46 -14.42 -12.03
CA GLY A 101 -21.02 -14.78 -10.73
C GLY A 101 -19.95 -15.14 -9.73
N TYR A 102 -20.00 -14.51 -8.55
CA TYR A 102 -19.13 -14.80 -7.41
C TYR A 102 -19.97 -15.08 -6.17
N THR A 103 -19.67 -16.17 -5.46
CA THR A 103 -20.31 -16.50 -4.18
C THR A 103 -19.28 -16.49 -3.06
N PHE A 104 -19.49 -15.65 -2.06
CA PHE A 104 -18.63 -15.51 -0.88
C PHE A 104 -19.33 -16.14 0.32
N ARG A 105 -18.56 -16.91 1.10
CA ARG A 105 -19.00 -17.47 2.37
C ARG A 105 -18.38 -16.70 3.52
N LEU A 106 -19.19 -16.02 4.34
CA LEU A 106 -18.71 -15.25 5.48
C LEU A 106 -18.26 -16.15 6.63
N ARG A 107 -17.20 -15.75 7.33
CA ARG A 107 -16.73 -16.44 8.54
C ARG A 107 -17.81 -16.46 9.61
N PRO A 108 -17.99 -17.60 10.30
CA PRO A 108 -18.92 -17.66 11.42
C PRO A 108 -18.35 -16.89 12.63
N GLY A 109 -19.26 -16.35 13.46
CA GLY A 109 -18.91 -15.76 14.77
C GLY A 109 -18.18 -14.42 14.71
N VAL A 110 -18.06 -13.79 13.54
CA VAL A 110 -17.51 -12.43 13.44
C VAL A 110 -18.49 -11.45 14.05
N ARG A 111 -17.97 -10.52 14.86
CA ARG A 111 -18.74 -9.46 15.51
C ARG A 111 -18.15 -8.10 15.23
N PHE A 112 -19.00 -7.11 15.16
CA PHE A 112 -18.61 -5.71 15.21
C PHE A 112 -18.12 -5.32 16.62
N HIS A 113 -17.48 -4.17 16.76
CA HIS A 113 -16.93 -3.68 18.03
C HIS A 113 -18.01 -3.49 19.13
N ASP A 114 -19.28 -3.27 18.75
CA ASP A 114 -20.42 -3.18 19.66
C ASP A 114 -21.01 -4.54 20.05
N GLY A 115 -20.40 -5.64 19.58
CA GLY A 115 -20.81 -7.01 19.87
C GLY A 115 -21.90 -7.57 18.95
N LYS A 116 -22.50 -6.78 18.05
CA LYS A 116 -23.46 -7.28 17.07
C LYS A 116 -22.81 -8.19 16.04
N PRO A 117 -23.51 -9.23 15.56
CA PRO A 117 -22.95 -10.14 14.57
C PRO A 117 -22.78 -9.45 13.19
N LEU A 118 -21.71 -9.81 12.48
CA LEU A 118 -21.59 -9.54 11.05
C LEU A 118 -22.42 -10.54 10.29
N ASP A 119 -23.21 -10.05 9.33
CA ASP A 119 -23.98 -10.86 8.41
C ASP A 119 -23.88 -10.37 6.95
N ALA A 120 -24.49 -11.10 6.03
CA ALA A 120 -24.52 -10.78 4.62
C ALA A 120 -25.29 -9.47 4.32
N ALA A 121 -26.24 -9.08 5.18
CA ALA A 121 -26.97 -7.83 5.01
C ALA A 121 -26.07 -6.61 5.25
N ALA A 122 -25.12 -6.68 6.19
CA ALA A 122 -24.14 -5.62 6.41
C ALA A 122 -23.19 -5.45 5.19
N VAL A 123 -22.82 -6.55 4.53
CA VAL A 123 -22.04 -6.50 3.28
C VAL A 123 -22.84 -5.82 2.17
N ARG A 124 -24.08 -6.25 1.96
CA ARG A 124 -24.98 -5.65 0.99
C ARG A 124 -25.16 -4.16 1.25
N PHE A 125 -25.46 -3.76 2.48
CA PHE A 125 -25.57 -2.36 2.88
C PHE A 125 -24.34 -1.55 2.52
N SER A 126 -23.13 -2.07 2.82
CA SER A 126 -21.87 -1.35 2.57
C SER A 126 -21.63 -1.12 1.08
N PHE A 127 -21.95 -2.12 0.24
CA PHE A 127 -21.76 -2.02 -1.21
C PHE A 127 -22.83 -1.13 -1.86
N GLU A 128 -24.10 -1.21 -1.44
CA GLU A 128 -25.17 -0.32 -1.89
C GLU A 128 -24.88 1.14 -1.50
N ARG A 129 -24.31 1.38 -0.30
CA ARG A 129 -23.89 2.71 0.15
C ARG A 129 -22.80 3.31 -0.74
N ALA A 130 -21.89 2.49 -1.28
CA ALA A 130 -20.81 2.95 -2.15
C ALA A 130 -21.28 3.56 -3.47
N VAL A 131 -22.51 3.21 -3.93
CA VAL A 131 -23.13 3.73 -5.17
C VAL A 131 -24.33 4.64 -4.92
N ALA A 132 -24.66 4.89 -3.66
CA ALA A 132 -25.80 5.75 -3.29
C ALA A 132 -25.66 7.18 -3.86
N PRO A 133 -26.74 7.92 -4.04
CA PRO A 133 -26.69 9.33 -4.45
C PRO A 133 -25.79 10.14 -3.49
N GLY A 134 -24.85 10.89 -4.06
CA GLY A 134 -23.88 11.69 -3.29
C GLY A 134 -22.69 10.90 -2.70
N ALA A 135 -22.58 9.59 -2.96
CA ALA A 135 -21.41 8.81 -2.55
C ALA A 135 -20.14 9.27 -3.29
N THR A 136 -19.07 9.45 -2.54
CA THR A 136 -17.74 9.87 -3.02
C THR A 136 -16.73 8.72 -3.03
N ASN A 137 -17.20 7.46 -3.03
CA ASN A 137 -16.33 6.28 -3.02
C ASN A 137 -15.41 6.28 -4.24
N LYS A 138 -14.09 6.29 -4.02
CA LYS A 138 -13.09 6.36 -5.09
C LYS A 138 -13.07 5.11 -5.98
N SER A 139 -13.51 3.96 -5.47
CA SER A 139 -13.60 2.70 -6.23
C SER A 139 -14.94 2.50 -6.92
N ARG A 140 -15.85 3.48 -6.87
CA ARG A 140 -17.18 3.38 -7.48
C ARG A 140 -17.11 2.88 -8.92
N LYS A 141 -16.40 3.59 -9.80
CA LYS A 141 -16.30 3.24 -11.23
C LYS A 141 -15.54 1.92 -11.47
N ALA A 142 -14.52 1.67 -10.66
CA ALA A 142 -13.62 0.54 -10.87
C ALA A 142 -14.20 -0.78 -10.34
N LEU A 143 -15.04 -0.74 -9.30
CA LEU A 143 -15.57 -1.90 -8.60
C LEU A 143 -17.10 -1.89 -8.59
N PHE A 144 -17.70 -0.91 -7.91
CA PHE A 144 -19.11 -0.98 -7.51
C PHE A 144 -20.08 -0.79 -8.68
N ASP A 145 -19.77 0.06 -9.66
CA ASP A 145 -20.60 0.23 -10.88
C ASP A 145 -20.54 -1.03 -11.78
N ASN A 146 -19.63 -1.97 -11.52
CA ASN A 146 -19.57 -3.27 -12.21
C ASN A 146 -20.41 -4.35 -11.51
N ILE A 147 -20.93 -4.10 -10.31
CA ILE A 147 -21.79 -5.04 -9.60
C ILE A 147 -23.23 -4.84 -10.06
N ALA A 148 -23.77 -5.82 -10.80
CA ALA A 148 -25.13 -5.78 -11.30
C ALA A 148 -26.15 -6.13 -10.22
N THR A 149 -25.85 -7.16 -9.39
CA THR A 149 -26.74 -7.58 -8.30
C THR A 149 -25.95 -8.04 -7.09
N ILE A 150 -26.54 -7.85 -5.90
CA ILE A 150 -26.04 -8.34 -4.62
C ILE A 150 -27.17 -9.17 -3.98
N ALA A 151 -27.03 -10.48 -3.94
CA ALA A 151 -27.98 -11.37 -3.28
C ALA A 151 -27.39 -11.87 -1.95
N THR A 152 -28.25 -11.97 -0.94
CA THR A 152 -27.92 -12.48 0.39
C THR A 152 -28.90 -13.57 0.78
N PRO A 153 -28.76 -14.78 0.19
CA PRO A 153 -29.75 -15.87 0.34
C PRO A 153 -29.84 -16.38 1.79
N ASP A 154 -28.78 -16.23 2.56
CA ASP A 154 -28.74 -16.49 4.00
C ASP A 154 -27.79 -15.50 4.70
N ALA A 155 -27.71 -15.55 6.03
CA ALA A 155 -26.93 -14.63 6.84
C ALA A 155 -25.40 -14.69 6.57
N ARG A 156 -24.90 -15.72 5.89
CA ARG A 156 -23.47 -15.94 5.66
C ARG A 156 -23.08 -16.04 4.20
N THR A 157 -24.02 -15.92 3.29
CA THR A 157 -23.75 -16.03 1.86
C THR A 157 -24.02 -14.71 1.16
N VAL A 158 -23.00 -14.20 0.46
CA VAL A 158 -23.11 -13.04 -0.42
C VAL A 158 -22.82 -13.50 -1.84
N ALA A 159 -23.79 -13.34 -2.74
CA ALA A 159 -23.63 -13.62 -4.16
C ALA A 159 -23.64 -12.33 -4.96
N LEU A 160 -22.57 -12.08 -5.69
CA LEU A 160 -22.41 -10.93 -6.59
C LEU A 160 -22.56 -11.40 -8.03
N THR A 161 -23.35 -10.66 -8.82
CA THR A 161 -23.33 -10.78 -10.28
C THR A 161 -22.74 -9.51 -10.85
N LEU A 162 -21.80 -9.65 -11.78
CA LEU A 162 -21.13 -8.53 -12.43
C LEU A 162 -21.74 -8.21 -13.79
N HIS A 163 -21.67 -6.97 -14.23
CA HIS A 163 -22.01 -6.58 -15.61
C HIS A 163 -20.99 -7.11 -16.62
N ARG A 164 -19.71 -7.19 -16.21
CA ARG A 164 -18.60 -7.72 -17.02
C ARG A 164 -17.59 -8.45 -16.13
N PRO A 165 -16.86 -9.46 -16.64
CA PRO A 165 -15.82 -10.12 -15.87
C PRO A 165 -14.75 -9.15 -15.38
N ASP A 166 -14.29 -9.33 -14.13
CA ASP A 166 -13.22 -8.51 -13.53
C ASP A 166 -12.19 -9.42 -12.84
N ALA A 167 -11.02 -9.56 -13.45
CA ALA A 167 -9.91 -10.34 -12.88
C ALA A 167 -9.36 -9.74 -11.57
N ASN A 168 -9.62 -8.47 -11.30
CA ASN A 168 -9.15 -7.75 -10.12
C ASN A 168 -10.21 -7.69 -9.01
N LEU A 169 -11.40 -8.29 -9.19
CA LEU A 169 -12.49 -8.19 -8.22
C LEU A 169 -12.03 -8.53 -6.80
N LEU A 170 -11.34 -9.66 -6.63
CA LEU A 170 -10.90 -10.13 -5.31
C LEU A 170 -9.88 -9.17 -4.66
N PHE A 171 -8.98 -8.58 -5.45
CA PHE A 171 -8.06 -7.56 -4.97
C PHE A 171 -8.81 -6.30 -4.55
N ARG A 172 -9.73 -5.81 -5.40
CA ARG A 172 -10.53 -4.60 -5.12
C ARG A 172 -11.41 -4.74 -3.89
N LEU A 173 -11.91 -5.95 -3.61
CA LEU A 173 -12.68 -6.26 -2.39
C LEU A 173 -11.80 -6.30 -1.13
N GLY A 174 -10.48 -6.28 -1.28
CA GLY A 174 -9.48 -6.15 -0.21
C GLY A 174 -8.98 -4.73 0.00
N GLU A 175 -9.41 -3.75 -0.81
CA GLU A 175 -9.01 -2.35 -0.68
C GLU A 175 -9.89 -1.59 0.34
N GLY A 176 -9.36 -0.50 0.91
CA GLY A 176 -10.07 0.33 1.90
C GLY A 176 -11.48 0.79 1.48
N PRO A 177 -11.73 1.20 0.22
CA PRO A 177 -13.08 1.59 -0.22
C PRO A 177 -14.14 0.48 -0.18
N ALA A 178 -13.74 -0.79 -0.05
CA ALA A 178 -14.62 -1.97 -0.01
C ALA A 178 -14.78 -2.58 1.38
N VAL A 179 -14.40 -1.86 2.44
CA VAL A 179 -14.60 -2.32 3.83
C VAL A 179 -16.07 -2.41 4.20
N ILE A 180 -16.37 -3.28 5.15
CA ILE A 180 -17.73 -3.51 5.64
C ILE A 180 -17.99 -2.64 6.86
N LEU A 181 -19.00 -1.80 6.77
CA LEU A 181 -19.47 -0.91 7.83
C LEU A 181 -20.65 -1.52 8.58
N HIS A 182 -20.77 -1.16 9.85
CA HIS A 182 -21.97 -1.47 10.64
C HIS A 182 -23.14 -0.59 10.17
N PRO A 183 -24.27 -1.17 9.72
CA PRO A 183 -25.38 -0.39 9.15
C PRO A 183 -25.91 0.71 10.07
N ASP A 184 -26.10 0.42 11.37
CA ASP A 184 -26.70 1.36 12.33
C ASP A 184 -25.78 2.53 12.69
N THR A 185 -24.45 2.39 12.47
CA THR A 185 -23.45 3.39 12.87
C THR A 185 -22.68 3.99 11.70
N ALA A 186 -22.97 3.57 10.48
CA ALA A 186 -22.26 4.02 9.27
C ALA A 186 -22.30 5.55 9.07
N ALA A 187 -23.33 6.24 9.55
CA ALA A 187 -23.42 7.70 9.50
C ALA A 187 -22.34 8.39 10.36
N GLN A 188 -21.79 7.71 11.36
CA GLN A 188 -20.76 8.23 12.29
C GLN A 188 -19.37 7.75 11.91
N ALA A 189 -19.22 6.95 10.84
CA ALA A 189 -17.96 6.31 10.47
C ALA A 189 -16.83 7.31 10.17
N ALA A 190 -17.16 8.55 9.80
CA ALA A 190 -16.19 9.61 9.59
C ALA A 190 -15.34 9.96 10.82
N THR A 191 -15.87 9.73 12.04
CA THR A 191 -15.18 10.07 13.31
C THR A 191 -15.10 8.88 14.28
N GLN A 192 -16.09 8.00 14.26
CA GLN A 192 -16.19 6.86 15.16
C GLN A 192 -16.63 5.59 14.39
N PRO A 193 -15.78 5.05 13.52
CA PRO A 193 -16.10 3.84 12.79
C PRO A 193 -16.25 2.63 13.71
N VAL A 194 -17.35 1.91 13.56
CA VAL A 194 -17.60 0.62 14.21
C VAL A 194 -17.37 -0.47 13.17
N GLY A 195 -16.26 -1.20 13.31
CA GLY A 195 -15.84 -2.25 12.41
C GLY A 195 -15.75 -3.62 13.08
N THR A 196 -15.11 -4.54 12.38
CA THR A 196 -14.86 -5.92 12.80
C THR A 196 -13.38 -6.18 13.08
N GLY A 197 -12.53 -5.16 12.92
CA GLY A 197 -11.08 -5.25 13.02
C GLY A 197 -10.56 -5.50 14.44
N PRO A 198 -9.25 -5.76 14.55
CA PRO A 198 -8.61 -6.07 15.84
C PRO A 198 -8.58 -4.90 16.83
N TYR A 199 -8.74 -3.67 16.34
CA TYR A 199 -8.71 -2.46 17.14
C TYR A 199 -9.94 -1.60 16.87
N ARG A 200 -10.29 -0.77 17.87
CA ARG A 200 -11.31 0.28 17.77
C ARG A 200 -10.68 1.64 17.99
N VAL A 201 -11.27 2.68 17.44
CA VAL A 201 -10.89 4.06 17.76
C VAL A 201 -11.28 4.34 19.20
N ALA A 202 -10.30 4.60 20.05
CA ALA A 202 -10.52 4.95 21.45
C ALA A 202 -10.58 6.47 21.62
N GLU A 203 -9.73 7.21 20.91
CA GLU A 203 -9.66 8.66 20.98
C GLU A 203 -9.14 9.24 19.67
N TRP A 204 -9.63 10.39 19.27
CA TRP A 204 -9.08 11.23 18.21
C TRP A 204 -8.92 12.66 18.72
N THR A 205 -7.71 13.03 19.05
CA THR A 205 -7.32 14.41 19.37
C THR A 205 -6.90 15.12 18.09
N ARG A 206 -7.79 15.95 17.55
CA ARG A 206 -7.59 16.66 16.28
C ARG A 206 -6.30 17.48 16.30
N GLY A 207 -5.55 17.43 15.18
CA GLY A 207 -4.25 18.08 15.02
C GLY A 207 -3.11 17.39 15.77
N HIS A 208 -3.37 16.32 16.53
CA HIS A 208 -2.37 15.68 17.37
C HIS A 208 -2.24 14.18 17.14
N SER A 209 -3.31 13.38 17.41
CA SER A 209 -3.18 11.91 17.37
C SER A 209 -4.51 11.18 17.31
N ILE A 210 -4.43 9.90 16.90
CA ILE A 210 -5.50 8.91 17.02
C ILE A 210 -4.97 7.74 17.85
N LEU A 211 -5.71 7.37 18.89
CA LEU A 211 -5.45 6.18 19.70
C LEU A 211 -6.38 5.05 19.25
N LEU A 212 -5.79 3.94 18.87
CA LEU A 212 -6.45 2.66 18.65
C LEU A 212 -6.22 1.77 19.87
N ALA A 213 -7.30 1.19 20.42
CA ALA A 213 -7.25 0.21 21.49
C ALA A 213 -7.78 -1.13 21.00
N ARG A 214 -7.29 -2.23 21.58
CA ARG A 214 -7.75 -3.59 21.27
C ARG A 214 -9.28 -3.69 21.36
N ALA A 215 -9.88 -4.37 20.40
CA ALA A 215 -11.32 -4.59 20.37
C ALA A 215 -11.69 -5.86 21.14
N ASP A 216 -12.65 -5.75 22.07
CA ASP A 216 -13.03 -6.83 23.00
C ASP A 216 -13.64 -8.05 22.28
N HIS A 217 -14.33 -7.84 21.18
CA HIS A 217 -15.05 -8.87 20.43
C HIS A 217 -14.28 -9.38 19.17
N TYR A 218 -13.00 -9.03 19.04
CA TYR A 218 -12.22 -9.49 17.88
C TYR A 218 -12.04 -11.01 17.90
N ARG A 219 -12.36 -11.65 16.78
CA ARG A 219 -12.36 -13.14 16.63
C ARG A 219 -11.03 -13.84 16.94
N HIS A 220 -9.91 -13.11 16.88
CA HIS A 220 -8.56 -13.64 17.16
C HIS A 220 -7.85 -12.81 18.24
N ALA A 221 -8.58 -12.26 19.21
CA ALA A 221 -8.02 -11.39 20.26
C ALA A 221 -6.81 -12.00 20.99
N GLN A 222 -6.80 -13.33 21.18
CA GLN A 222 -5.68 -14.05 21.81
C GLN A 222 -4.38 -14.05 20.98
N ARG A 223 -4.42 -13.70 19.70
CA ARG A 223 -3.24 -13.60 18.82
C ARG A 223 -2.64 -12.19 18.82
N LEU A 224 -3.38 -11.21 19.26
CA LEU A 224 -2.93 -9.83 19.31
C LEU A 224 -1.90 -9.64 20.42
N ARG A 225 -0.76 -9.06 20.06
CA ARG A 225 0.34 -8.78 21.00
C ARG A 225 0.44 -7.31 21.39
N MET A 226 -0.24 -6.43 20.64
CA MET A 226 -0.36 -5.01 20.97
C MET A 226 -1.72 -4.73 21.61
N ASP A 227 -1.73 -4.03 22.73
CA ASP A 227 -2.96 -3.57 23.40
C ASP A 227 -3.46 -2.26 22.79
N SER A 228 -2.52 -1.44 22.29
CA SER A 228 -2.86 -0.16 21.66
C SER A 228 -1.79 0.29 20.67
N ALA A 229 -2.22 1.16 19.75
CA ALA A 229 -1.34 1.90 18.87
C ALA A 229 -1.80 3.35 18.77
N THR A 230 -0.87 4.30 18.87
CA THR A 230 -1.14 5.72 18.70
C THR A 230 -0.55 6.19 17.38
N TYR A 231 -1.38 6.76 16.52
CA TYR A 231 -0.93 7.50 15.35
C TYR A 231 -0.74 8.95 15.72
N ARG A 232 0.50 9.45 15.65
CA ARG A 232 0.86 10.83 15.94
C ARG A 232 1.10 11.58 14.63
N PHE A 233 0.50 12.79 14.50
CA PHE A 233 0.61 13.57 13.28
C PHE A 233 1.85 14.46 13.34
N ILE A 234 2.81 14.20 12.46
CA ILE A 234 4.05 14.97 12.33
C ILE A 234 4.35 15.12 10.84
N SER A 235 4.07 16.27 10.27
CA SER A 235 4.21 16.51 8.83
C SER A 235 5.64 16.78 8.38
N ASP A 236 6.47 17.35 9.26
CA ASP A 236 7.84 17.69 8.97
C ASP A 236 8.77 16.47 9.14
N PRO A 237 9.55 16.09 8.12
CA PRO A 237 10.42 14.90 8.18
C PRO A 237 11.53 15.02 9.23
N ASP A 238 12.10 16.19 9.44
CA ASP A 238 13.16 16.40 10.44
C ASP A 238 12.59 16.30 11.86
N ALA A 239 11.35 16.78 12.07
CA ALA A 239 10.63 16.61 13.33
C ALA A 239 10.27 15.13 13.60
N GLN A 240 9.93 14.33 12.56
CA GLN A 240 9.72 12.90 12.71
C GLN A 240 11.00 12.17 13.14
N GLU A 241 12.14 12.52 12.53
CA GLU A 241 13.44 11.96 12.92
C GLU A 241 13.78 12.30 14.37
N ALA A 242 13.60 13.56 14.78
CA ALA A 242 13.84 14.01 16.14
C ALA A 242 12.93 13.27 17.14
N ALA A 243 11.65 13.11 16.82
CA ALA A 243 10.70 12.38 17.66
C ALA A 243 11.06 10.89 17.80
N LEU A 244 11.56 10.25 16.73
CA LEU A 244 12.04 8.87 16.79
C LEU A 244 13.29 8.75 17.67
N GLN A 245 14.25 9.70 17.55
CA GLN A 245 15.47 9.74 18.37
C GLN A 245 15.16 10.00 19.85
N ALA A 246 14.20 10.85 20.14
CA ALA A 246 13.73 11.13 21.50
C ALA A 246 12.95 9.94 22.12
N GLY A 247 12.44 9.04 21.29
CA GLY A 247 11.62 7.93 21.74
C GLY A 247 10.13 8.23 21.81
N ASP A 248 9.70 9.34 21.26
CA ASP A 248 8.30 9.79 21.21
C ASP A 248 7.47 9.00 20.20
N ILE A 249 8.13 8.45 19.17
CA ILE A 249 7.56 7.52 18.21
C ILE A 249 8.44 6.28 18.07
N ASP A 250 7.86 5.19 17.58
CA ASP A 250 8.54 3.91 17.39
C ASP A 250 8.77 3.58 15.92
N LEU A 251 8.00 4.23 15.05
CA LEU A 251 7.94 3.90 13.64
C LEU A 251 7.46 5.11 12.84
N PHE A 252 8.10 5.33 11.69
CA PHE A 252 7.54 6.16 10.62
C PHE A 252 7.77 5.52 9.25
N PHE A 253 6.87 5.83 8.31
CA PHE A 253 6.91 5.39 6.92
C PHE A 253 7.00 6.58 5.98
N HIS A 254 7.81 6.45 4.93
CA HIS A 254 7.85 7.39 3.81
C HIS A 254 8.32 6.70 2.53
N PHE A 255 8.14 7.35 1.38
CA PHE A 255 9.03 7.07 0.26
C PHE A 255 10.46 7.23 0.76
N ALA A 256 11.30 6.22 0.48
CA ALA A 256 12.64 6.16 1.03
C ALA A 256 13.43 7.44 0.73
N THR A 257 13.88 8.13 1.77
CA THR A 257 14.54 9.42 1.69
C THR A 257 16.00 9.33 2.09
N ARG A 258 16.78 10.39 1.78
CA ARG A 258 18.17 10.50 2.21
C ARG A 258 18.31 10.50 3.73
N THR A 259 17.34 11.04 4.45
CA THR A 259 17.34 11.15 5.91
C THR A 259 17.37 9.80 6.59
N MET A 260 16.72 8.78 6.01
CA MET A 260 16.76 7.39 6.55
C MET A 260 18.17 6.80 6.64
N ARG A 261 19.15 7.32 5.90
CA ARG A 261 20.56 6.86 6.00
C ARG A 261 21.14 7.08 7.39
N ARG A 262 20.70 8.10 8.12
CA ARG A 262 21.20 8.40 9.48
C ARG A 262 20.94 7.24 10.45
N PHE A 263 19.87 6.46 10.20
CA PHE A 263 19.47 5.35 11.05
C PHE A 263 20.07 4.00 10.64
N GLN A 264 20.71 3.89 9.47
CA GLN A 264 21.22 2.60 8.95
C GLN A 264 22.31 1.98 9.85
N ASN A 265 23.11 2.83 10.50
CA ASN A 265 24.20 2.38 11.37
C ASN A 265 23.88 2.55 12.87
N ASP A 266 22.66 2.99 13.21
CA ASP A 266 22.23 3.13 14.60
C ASP A 266 21.58 1.85 15.09
N THR A 267 22.23 1.16 16.03
CA THR A 267 21.80 -0.13 16.56
C THR A 267 20.44 -0.10 17.28
N ARG A 268 19.90 1.08 17.57
CA ARG A 268 18.59 1.26 18.19
C ARG A 268 17.43 1.09 17.20
N TYR A 269 17.72 1.11 15.90
CA TYR A 269 16.72 1.11 14.83
C TYR A 269 16.99 0.04 13.79
N GLN A 270 15.96 -0.25 13.02
CA GLN A 270 15.98 -1.05 11.81
C GLN A 270 15.42 -0.18 10.68
N VAL A 271 16.15 -0.06 9.57
CA VAL A 271 15.68 0.59 8.35
C VAL A 271 15.22 -0.49 7.40
N LEU A 272 13.92 -0.52 7.12
CA LEU A 272 13.30 -1.38 6.13
C LEU A 272 13.14 -0.59 4.84
N ILE A 273 13.55 -1.15 3.71
CA ILE A 273 13.37 -0.54 2.39
C ILE A 273 12.81 -1.60 1.47
N GLY A 274 11.59 -1.39 1.03
CA GLY A 274 10.86 -2.30 0.17
C GLY A 274 10.31 -1.62 -1.09
N ALA A 275 9.53 -2.38 -1.84
CA ALA A 275 8.86 -1.91 -3.03
C ALA A 275 7.55 -1.18 -2.70
N SER A 276 7.16 -0.25 -3.56
CA SER A 276 5.83 0.37 -3.58
C SER A 276 5.09 0.02 -4.87
N GLY A 277 3.79 0.32 -4.91
CA GLY A 277 2.98 0.19 -6.11
C GLY A 277 3.15 1.34 -7.12
N GLY A 278 4.09 2.27 -6.89
CA GLY A 278 4.31 3.41 -7.77
C GLY A 278 4.93 3.03 -9.11
N LYS A 279 4.49 3.68 -10.19
CA LYS A 279 4.98 3.49 -11.56
C LYS A 279 5.38 4.84 -12.13
N GLY A 280 6.66 5.21 -11.90
CA GLY A 280 7.26 6.44 -12.42
C GLY A 280 7.60 6.31 -13.90
N MET A 281 7.08 7.21 -14.71
CA MET A 281 7.23 7.17 -16.15
C MET A 281 7.34 8.55 -16.77
N LEU A 282 8.03 8.63 -17.89
CA LEU A 282 7.87 9.70 -18.84
C LEU A 282 6.69 9.32 -19.75
N ALA A 283 5.52 9.86 -19.46
CA ALA A 283 4.33 9.64 -20.27
C ALA A 283 4.47 10.39 -21.60
N LEU A 284 4.14 9.70 -22.70
CA LEU A 284 4.25 10.17 -24.07
C LEU A 284 2.85 10.30 -24.68
N ASN A 285 2.57 11.40 -25.37
CA ASN A 285 1.28 11.57 -26.04
C ASN A 285 1.23 10.81 -27.36
N ASN A 286 0.66 9.63 -27.37
CA ASN A 286 0.61 8.74 -28.53
C ASN A 286 -0.24 9.27 -29.70
N ARG A 287 -1.03 10.37 -29.52
CA ARG A 287 -1.81 11.00 -30.60
C ARG A 287 -1.04 12.08 -31.34
N ARG A 288 0.02 12.62 -30.74
CA ARG A 288 0.75 13.78 -31.29
C ARG A 288 1.95 13.33 -32.13
N ALA A 289 2.09 13.89 -33.34
CA ALA A 289 3.31 13.72 -34.11
C ALA A 289 4.47 14.47 -33.43
N PRO A 290 5.69 13.89 -33.42
CA PRO A 290 6.06 12.59 -34.00
C PRO A 290 5.91 11.41 -33.01
N LEU A 291 5.34 11.63 -31.80
CA LEU A 291 5.20 10.61 -30.75
C LEU A 291 4.17 9.51 -31.08
N ASN A 292 3.32 9.74 -32.09
CA ASN A 292 2.42 8.72 -32.64
C ASN A 292 3.18 7.60 -33.38
N ASP A 293 4.45 7.83 -33.78
CA ASP A 293 5.32 6.80 -34.33
C ASP A 293 6.00 6.00 -33.21
N VAL A 294 5.77 4.70 -33.18
CA VAL A 294 6.38 3.80 -32.18
C VAL A 294 7.91 3.83 -32.21
N ARG A 295 8.53 4.10 -33.38
CA ARG A 295 10.00 4.18 -33.50
C ARG A 295 10.54 5.37 -32.72
N VAL A 296 9.82 6.49 -32.71
CA VAL A 296 10.18 7.68 -31.91
C VAL A 296 10.04 7.38 -30.42
N ARG A 297 8.95 6.74 -30.00
CA ARG A 297 8.77 6.36 -28.59
C ARG A 297 9.83 5.37 -28.11
N ARG A 298 10.19 4.38 -28.94
CA ARG A 298 11.29 3.44 -28.65
C ARG A 298 12.64 4.17 -28.57
N ALA A 299 12.87 5.17 -29.42
CA ALA A 299 14.07 5.99 -29.37
C ALA A 299 14.17 6.75 -28.04
N ILE A 300 13.09 7.39 -27.61
CA ILE A 300 13.02 8.08 -26.31
C ILE A 300 13.29 7.08 -25.17
N THR A 301 12.73 5.87 -25.26
CA THR A 301 12.92 4.85 -24.22
C THR A 301 14.38 4.35 -24.15
N HIS A 302 15.05 4.17 -25.28
CA HIS A 302 16.49 3.84 -25.33
C HIS A 302 17.39 5.00 -24.88
N ALA A 303 16.93 6.25 -25.01
CA ALA A 303 17.70 7.42 -24.61
C ALA A 303 17.78 7.61 -23.09
N ILE A 304 16.88 7.00 -22.29
CA ILE A 304 16.81 7.21 -20.84
C ILE A 304 17.59 6.12 -20.09
N ASP A 305 18.69 6.53 -19.40
CA ASP A 305 19.38 5.68 -18.42
C ASP A 305 18.56 5.61 -17.12
N ARG A 306 17.77 4.53 -16.98
CA ARG A 306 16.90 4.30 -15.81
C ARG A 306 17.68 4.25 -14.51
N GLU A 307 18.78 3.51 -14.50
CA GLU A 307 19.64 3.38 -13.33
C GLU A 307 20.34 4.70 -12.99
N GLY A 308 20.79 5.43 -14.02
CA GLY A 308 21.35 6.78 -13.87
C GLY A 308 20.34 7.75 -13.30
N PHE A 309 19.10 7.71 -13.80
CA PHE A 309 17.99 8.51 -13.26
C PHE A 309 17.71 8.17 -11.79
N ILE A 310 17.59 6.89 -11.46
CA ILE A 310 17.33 6.43 -10.08
C ILE A 310 18.45 6.89 -9.14
N ARG A 311 19.73 6.78 -9.56
CA ARG A 311 20.85 7.26 -8.75
C ARG A 311 20.81 8.77 -8.53
N GLN A 312 20.54 9.55 -9.57
CA GLN A 312 20.61 11.03 -9.51
C GLN A 312 19.39 11.65 -8.82
N VAL A 313 18.19 11.14 -9.11
CA VAL A 313 16.91 11.74 -8.70
C VAL A 313 16.39 11.13 -7.41
N LEU A 314 16.52 9.80 -7.26
CA LEU A 314 15.99 9.05 -6.12
C LEU A 314 17.07 8.58 -5.16
N ASP A 315 18.33 9.02 -5.35
CA ASP A 315 19.44 8.65 -4.49
C ASP A 315 19.62 7.12 -4.36
N GLY A 316 19.38 6.40 -5.49
CA GLY A 316 19.41 4.93 -5.56
C GLY A 316 18.18 4.22 -4.97
N ARG A 317 17.15 4.96 -4.51
CA ARG A 317 15.97 4.40 -3.87
C ARG A 317 14.80 4.22 -4.83
N GLY A 318 15.06 3.55 -5.90
CA GLY A 318 14.09 3.10 -6.90
C GLY A 318 14.47 1.72 -7.41
N THR A 319 13.58 1.13 -8.18
CA THR A 319 13.80 -0.07 -8.99
C THR A 319 13.40 0.26 -10.41
N ALA A 320 14.26 -0.03 -11.40
CA ALA A 320 13.92 0.16 -12.79
C ALA A 320 12.73 -0.72 -13.19
N ILE A 321 11.81 -0.16 -13.97
CA ILE A 321 10.66 -0.89 -14.51
C ILE A 321 10.55 -0.70 -16.02
N GLY A 322 9.97 -1.70 -16.70
CA GLY A 322 9.85 -1.70 -18.17
C GLY A 322 8.41 -1.71 -18.67
N SER A 323 7.42 -1.65 -17.78
CA SER A 323 5.99 -1.58 -18.12
C SER A 323 5.21 -0.90 -16.99
N HIS A 324 3.88 -0.77 -17.16
CA HIS A 324 3.01 -0.12 -16.16
C HIS A 324 2.63 -1.06 -15.00
N PHE A 325 3.64 -1.71 -14.44
CA PHE A 325 3.48 -2.65 -13.33
C PHE A 325 4.63 -2.48 -12.35
N ALA A 326 4.36 -2.72 -11.09
CA ALA A 326 5.32 -2.59 -10.00
C ALA A 326 5.74 -3.95 -9.45
N PRO A 327 6.92 -4.08 -8.84
CA PRO A 327 7.36 -5.34 -8.21
C PRO A 327 6.43 -5.88 -7.12
N THR A 328 5.52 -5.05 -6.59
CA THR A 328 4.46 -5.44 -5.64
C THR A 328 3.25 -6.09 -6.30
N ASP A 329 3.15 -6.03 -7.63
CA ASP A 329 2.04 -6.67 -8.34
C ASP A 329 2.29 -8.18 -8.46
N ALA A 330 1.36 -9.00 -7.99
CA ALA A 330 1.48 -10.45 -8.09
C ALA A 330 1.56 -10.88 -9.57
N GLY A 331 2.70 -11.45 -9.97
CA GLY A 331 2.97 -11.82 -11.37
C GLY A 331 3.70 -10.74 -12.18
N TYR A 332 4.33 -9.76 -11.52
CA TYR A 332 5.21 -8.78 -12.17
C TYR A 332 6.30 -9.43 -13.02
N LEU A 333 6.60 -8.82 -14.16
CA LEU A 333 7.69 -9.20 -15.06
C LEU A 333 8.76 -8.11 -15.11
N HIS A 334 10.02 -8.51 -15.04
CA HIS A 334 11.17 -7.63 -15.28
C HIS A 334 11.30 -7.39 -16.79
N LEU A 335 10.85 -6.23 -17.27
CA LEU A 335 10.84 -5.85 -18.70
C LEU A 335 11.68 -4.59 -18.98
N ASP A 336 12.43 -4.11 -18.01
CA ASP A 336 13.33 -2.97 -18.11
C ASP A 336 14.43 -3.16 -19.16
N SER A 337 14.85 -4.42 -19.39
CA SER A 337 15.85 -4.81 -20.40
C SER A 337 15.32 -4.88 -21.84
N VAL A 338 14.01 -4.75 -22.08
CA VAL A 338 13.43 -4.74 -23.45
C VAL A 338 13.97 -3.57 -24.28
N TYR A 339 14.16 -2.41 -23.65
CA TYR A 339 14.79 -1.24 -24.22
C TYR A 339 15.91 -0.75 -23.28
N PRO A 340 17.12 -1.35 -23.36
CA PRO A 340 18.25 -0.91 -22.56
C PRO A 340 18.67 0.51 -22.95
N TYR A 341 19.37 1.21 -22.06
CA TYR A 341 19.99 2.50 -22.39
C TYR A 341 20.98 2.33 -23.53
N ASP A 342 20.66 2.93 -24.68
CA ASP A 342 21.45 2.86 -25.93
C ASP A 342 21.18 4.13 -26.75
N PRO A 343 21.96 5.20 -26.53
CA PRO A 343 21.82 6.46 -27.30
C PRO A 343 22.09 6.30 -28.81
N ASP A 344 22.94 5.36 -29.21
CA ASP A 344 23.22 5.12 -30.63
C ASP A 344 22.00 4.49 -31.30
N ARG A 345 21.38 3.51 -30.65
CA ARG A 345 20.13 2.92 -31.09
C ARG A 345 19.01 3.94 -31.16
N ALA A 346 18.93 4.84 -30.17
CA ALA A 346 17.94 5.93 -30.15
C ALA A 346 18.10 6.84 -31.37
N ARG A 347 19.32 7.29 -31.67
CA ARG A 347 19.60 8.10 -32.88
C ARG A 347 19.26 7.37 -34.17
N ALA A 348 19.58 6.10 -34.25
CA ALA A 348 19.25 5.28 -35.43
C ALA A 348 17.73 5.18 -35.65
N LEU A 349 16.94 4.99 -34.57
CA LEU A 349 15.48 4.93 -34.64
C LEU A 349 14.84 6.27 -35.04
N LEU A 350 15.34 7.40 -34.52
CA LEU A 350 14.89 8.74 -34.94
C LEU A 350 15.14 8.97 -36.45
N LYS A 351 16.33 8.59 -36.93
CA LYS A 351 16.64 8.66 -38.36
C LYS A 351 15.72 7.76 -39.19
N GLN A 352 15.46 6.52 -38.76
CA GLN A 352 14.53 5.59 -39.43
C GLN A 352 13.08 6.11 -39.45
N ALA A 353 12.69 6.86 -38.43
CA ALA A 353 11.38 7.51 -38.35
C ALA A 353 11.29 8.78 -39.23
N GLY A 354 12.41 9.21 -39.85
CA GLY A 354 12.45 10.44 -40.67
C GLY A 354 12.42 11.73 -39.83
N VAL A 355 12.79 11.64 -38.55
CA VAL A 355 12.78 12.81 -37.67
C VAL A 355 14.01 13.67 -37.92
N THR A 356 13.79 14.95 -38.16
CA THR A 356 14.84 15.97 -38.26
C THR A 356 15.26 16.40 -36.86
N THR A 357 16.54 16.43 -36.57
CA THR A 357 17.09 16.92 -35.30
C THR A 357 17.70 18.31 -35.47
N PRO A 358 17.59 19.24 -34.49
CA PRO A 358 16.98 18.99 -33.18
C PRO A 358 15.45 18.89 -33.26
N LEU A 359 14.89 17.88 -32.56
CA LEU A 359 13.46 17.72 -32.33
C LEU A 359 13.06 18.45 -31.05
N HIS A 360 12.16 19.41 -31.11
CA HIS A 360 11.65 20.13 -29.93
C HIS A 360 10.38 19.48 -29.42
N LEU A 361 10.34 19.13 -28.11
CA LEU A 361 9.19 18.54 -27.41
C LEU A 361 9.01 19.23 -26.06
N GLN A 362 7.76 19.53 -25.70
CA GLN A 362 7.42 20.07 -24.39
C GLN A 362 7.47 18.98 -23.32
N LEU A 363 8.08 19.27 -22.17
CA LEU A 363 8.14 18.41 -21.00
C LEU A 363 7.42 19.08 -19.82
N ALA A 364 6.16 18.74 -19.63
CA ALA A 364 5.35 19.23 -18.53
C ALA A 364 5.70 18.51 -17.22
N LEU A 365 5.99 19.26 -16.16
CA LEU A 365 6.38 18.73 -14.86
C LEU A 365 5.36 19.14 -13.79
N PRO A 366 4.68 18.17 -13.12
CA PRO A 366 3.86 18.46 -11.94
C PRO A 366 4.76 18.90 -10.76
N PRO A 367 4.21 19.50 -9.68
CA PRO A 367 4.98 20.04 -8.56
C PRO A 367 5.49 18.94 -7.60
N ALA A 368 5.64 17.72 -8.08
CA ALA A 368 6.16 16.59 -7.30
C ALA A 368 7.69 16.60 -7.29
N PRO A 369 8.35 16.34 -6.14
CA PRO A 369 9.81 16.41 -6.00
C PRO A 369 10.57 15.58 -7.04
N TYR A 370 10.14 14.35 -7.32
CA TYR A 370 10.77 13.48 -8.32
C TYR A 370 10.68 14.07 -9.73
N ALA A 371 9.57 14.75 -10.06
CA ALA A 371 9.37 15.35 -11.38
C ALA A 371 10.21 16.61 -11.54
N GLN A 372 10.22 17.47 -10.51
CA GLN A 372 11.00 18.70 -10.52
C GLN A 372 12.51 18.45 -10.58
N ALA A 373 13.00 17.45 -9.85
CA ALA A 373 14.42 17.04 -9.90
C ALA A 373 14.74 16.21 -11.16
N GLY A 374 13.79 15.39 -11.61
CA GLY A 374 14.00 14.46 -12.73
C GLY A 374 13.89 15.11 -14.10
N GLY A 375 13.12 16.19 -14.26
CA GLY A 375 12.94 16.88 -15.54
C GLY A 375 14.26 17.29 -16.21
N PRO A 376 15.17 17.99 -15.53
CA PRO A 376 16.50 18.33 -16.06
C PRO A 376 17.33 17.11 -16.45
N VAL A 377 17.25 16.01 -15.70
CA VAL A 377 17.98 14.76 -15.98
C VAL A 377 17.43 14.11 -17.25
N VAL A 378 16.10 14.05 -17.41
CA VAL A 378 15.43 13.58 -18.64
C VAL A 378 15.84 14.44 -19.82
N ALA A 379 15.80 15.77 -19.68
CA ALA A 379 16.19 16.70 -20.74
C ALA A 379 17.65 16.49 -21.18
N GLN A 380 18.56 16.24 -20.26
CA GLN A 380 19.97 15.93 -20.56
C GLN A 380 20.12 14.65 -21.38
N TYR A 381 19.42 13.56 -21.01
CA TYR A 381 19.44 12.31 -21.75
C TYR A 381 18.87 12.46 -23.16
N LEU A 382 17.78 13.19 -23.30
CA LEU A 382 17.14 13.45 -24.59
C LEU A 382 18.03 14.32 -25.50
N ALA A 383 18.72 15.34 -24.95
CA ALA A 383 19.63 16.19 -25.69
C ALA A 383 20.78 15.39 -26.31
N ALA A 384 21.28 14.34 -25.65
CA ALA A 384 22.34 13.48 -26.16
C ALA A 384 21.95 12.73 -27.46
N VAL A 385 20.66 12.64 -27.77
CA VAL A 385 20.12 11.99 -28.97
C VAL A 385 19.49 12.98 -29.96
N GLY A 386 19.63 14.29 -29.72
CA GLY A 386 19.11 15.35 -30.59
C GLY A 386 17.65 15.74 -30.34
N ILE A 387 17.11 15.45 -29.14
CA ILE A 387 15.77 15.90 -28.70
C ILE A 387 15.95 17.00 -27.66
N VAL A 388 15.39 18.18 -27.92
CA VAL A 388 15.34 19.32 -26.99
C VAL A 388 14.05 19.25 -26.22
N ALA A 389 14.12 18.94 -24.92
CA ALA A 389 12.98 18.94 -24.02
C ALA A 389 12.80 20.33 -23.39
N GLU A 390 11.74 21.02 -23.75
CA GLU A 390 11.36 22.34 -23.21
C GLU A 390 10.57 22.13 -21.93
N ILE A 391 11.20 22.43 -20.78
CA ILE A 391 10.62 22.18 -19.46
C ILE A 391 9.59 23.25 -19.12
N ASP A 392 8.36 22.80 -18.82
CA ASP A 392 7.28 23.60 -18.29
C ASP A 392 6.90 23.09 -16.89
N ARG A 393 7.03 23.95 -15.86
CA ARG A 393 6.73 23.63 -14.45
C ARG A 393 5.35 24.11 -14.11
N LEU A 394 4.46 23.15 -13.76
CA LEU A 394 3.05 23.39 -13.52
C LEU A 394 2.71 23.12 -12.05
N ASP A 395 1.71 23.80 -11.52
CA ASP A 395 1.02 23.37 -10.30
C ASP A 395 0.03 22.22 -10.60
N TRP A 396 -0.56 21.59 -9.57
CA TRP A 396 -1.50 20.48 -9.78
C TRP A 396 -2.77 20.89 -10.55
N PRO A 397 -3.43 22.02 -10.24
CA PRO A 397 -4.56 22.49 -11.04
C PRO A 397 -4.23 22.65 -12.52
N GLN A 398 -3.10 23.26 -12.85
CA GLN A 398 -2.64 23.45 -14.24
C GLN A 398 -2.35 22.11 -14.92
N TRP A 399 -1.64 21.19 -14.20
CA TRP A 399 -1.36 19.87 -14.74
C TRP A 399 -2.62 19.06 -15.00
N LEU A 400 -3.61 19.11 -14.09
CA LEU A 400 -4.90 18.42 -14.25
C LEU A 400 -5.76 19.03 -15.36
N ALA A 401 -5.70 20.36 -15.57
CA ALA A 401 -6.45 21.05 -16.62
C ALA A 401 -5.83 20.88 -18.02
N GLY A 402 -4.50 20.75 -18.12
CA GLY A 402 -3.73 20.65 -19.36
C GLY A 402 -3.25 19.22 -19.65
N PRO A 403 -2.10 18.78 -19.14
CA PRO A 403 -1.51 17.48 -19.44
C PRO A 403 -2.44 16.30 -19.20
N PHE A 404 -3.18 16.27 -18.09
CA PHE A 404 -4.15 15.20 -17.79
C PHE A 404 -5.37 15.18 -18.74
N LYS A 405 -5.54 16.21 -19.57
CA LYS A 405 -6.53 16.27 -20.66
C LYS A 405 -5.89 16.02 -22.04
N GLY A 406 -4.64 15.57 -22.10
CA GLY A 406 -3.94 15.27 -23.34
C GLY A 406 -3.28 16.49 -23.99
N GLN A 407 -3.13 17.62 -23.29
CA GLN A 407 -2.47 18.83 -23.80
C GLN A 407 -1.00 18.84 -23.38
N PHE A 408 -0.21 17.95 -23.94
CA PHE A 408 1.23 17.81 -23.66
C PHE A 408 1.91 16.99 -24.76
N ASP A 409 3.26 17.04 -24.85
CA ASP A 409 4.05 16.08 -25.61
C ASP A 409 4.58 14.99 -24.66
N MET A 410 5.27 15.38 -23.59
CA MET A 410 5.82 14.51 -22.57
C MET A 410 5.48 15.05 -21.18
N THR A 411 5.28 14.16 -20.20
CA THR A 411 5.17 14.53 -18.78
C THR A 411 5.79 13.47 -17.89
N LEU A 412 6.55 13.89 -16.86
CA LEU A 412 7.15 12.98 -15.90
C LEU A 412 6.21 12.81 -14.70
N ILE A 413 5.60 11.65 -14.58
CA ILE A 413 4.54 11.37 -13.59
C ILE A 413 4.75 10.01 -12.92
N ASN A 414 4.27 9.85 -11.70
CA ASN A 414 4.23 8.58 -10.97
C ASN A 414 2.78 8.20 -10.67
N HIS A 415 2.30 7.12 -11.25
CA HIS A 415 1.01 6.51 -10.94
C HIS A 415 1.16 5.63 -9.71
N VAL A 416 0.26 5.77 -8.75
CA VAL A 416 0.32 5.04 -7.48
C VAL A 416 -0.87 4.09 -7.25
N GLU A 417 -1.87 4.15 -8.12
CA GLU A 417 -3.07 3.31 -8.03
C GLU A 417 -2.71 1.85 -8.33
N PRO A 418 -3.05 0.90 -7.43
CA PRO A 418 -2.83 -0.52 -7.70
C PRO A 418 -3.63 -0.98 -8.92
N LEU A 419 -3.04 -1.86 -9.72
CA LEU A 419 -3.72 -2.53 -10.83
C LEU A 419 -4.48 -1.61 -11.80
N ASP A 420 -3.99 -0.39 -12.01
CA ASP A 420 -4.61 0.60 -12.90
C ASP A 420 -4.29 0.39 -14.41
N TYR A 421 -3.67 -0.72 -14.76
CA TYR A 421 -3.29 -1.08 -16.14
C TYR A 421 -4.48 -1.09 -17.14
N LEU A 422 -5.71 -1.12 -16.66
CA LEU A 422 -6.90 -1.03 -17.52
C LEU A 422 -7.11 0.36 -18.11
N ILE A 423 -6.43 1.41 -17.62
CA ILE A 423 -6.43 2.74 -18.25
C ILE A 423 -5.93 2.70 -19.70
N TYR A 424 -5.12 1.70 -20.05
CA TYR A 424 -4.62 1.47 -21.42
C TYR A 424 -5.66 0.85 -22.36
N THR A 425 -6.83 0.44 -21.87
CA THR A 425 -7.95 0.00 -22.71
C THR A 425 -8.81 1.18 -23.19
N ASP A 426 -8.67 2.34 -22.56
CA ASP A 426 -9.39 3.56 -22.92
C ASP A 426 -8.54 4.45 -23.83
N PRO A 427 -8.83 4.52 -25.15
CA PRO A 427 -8.11 5.43 -26.04
C PRO A 427 -8.33 6.90 -25.70
N GLY A 428 -9.37 7.22 -24.89
CA GLY A 428 -9.64 8.55 -24.37
C GLY A 428 -8.69 8.99 -23.24
N TYR A 429 -7.99 8.06 -22.58
CA TYR A 429 -7.08 8.39 -21.49
C TYR A 429 -5.95 9.33 -21.96
N TYR A 430 -5.38 10.15 -21.07
CA TYR A 430 -4.61 11.34 -21.42
C TYR A 430 -3.40 11.08 -22.35
N PHE A 431 -2.73 9.93 -22.27
CA PHE A 431 -1.62 9.60 -23.17
C PHE A 431 -2.05 9.01 -24.52
N GLY A 432 -3.35 8.78 -24.73
CA GLY A 432 -3.93 8.51 -26.06
C GLY A 432 -3.49 7.23 -26.74
N TYR A 433 -3.19 6.17 -25.97
CA TYR A 433 -2.89 4.86 -26.51
C TYR A 433 -4.15 4.19 -27.04
N ASP A 434 -4.16 3.79 -28.31
CA ASP A 434 -5.26 3.09 -28.96
C ASP A 434 -4.76 1.78 -29.56
N SER A 435 -5.07 0.65 -28.92
CA SER A 435 -4.64 -0.67 -29.34
C SER A 435 -5.75 -1.70 -29.14
N GLN A 436 -6.32 -2.20 -30.23
CA GLN A 436 -7.29 -3.29 -30.18
C GLN A 436 -6.66 -4.56 -29.58
N ALA A 437 -5.39 -4.85 -29.92
CA ALA A 437 -4.68 -6.01 -29.36
C ALA A 437 -4.60 -5.95 -27.84
N TYR A 438 -4.36 -4.77 -27.24
CA TYR A 438 -4.34 -4.61 -25.79
C TYR A 438 -5.73 -4.81 -25.18
N ARG A 439 -6.78 -4.27 -25.79
CA ARG A 439 -8.18 -4.47 -25.35
C ARG A 439 -8.55 -5.96 -25.36
N ASP A 440 -8.17 -6.67 -26.41
CA ASP A 440 -8.43 -8.13 -26.52
C ASP A 440 -7.66 -8.92 -25.45
N LEU A 441 -6.42 -8.52 -25.14
CA LEU A 441 -5.65 -9.13 -24.05
C LEU A 441 -6.29 -8.87 -22.69
N ALA A 442 -6.75 -7.63 -22.43
CA ALA A 442 -7.44 -7.26 -21.20
C ALA A 442 -8.74 -8.04 -21.03
N GLN A 443 -9.51 -8.22 -22.10
CA GLN A 443 -10.71 -9.03 -22.08
C GLN A 443 -10.41 -10.50 -21.78
N ARG A 444 -9.41 -11.10 -22.44
CA ARG A 444 -8.98 -12.49 -22.15
C ARG A 444 -8.48 -12.65 -20.72
N HIS A 445 -7.78 -11.64 -20.19
CA HIS A 445 -7.36 -11.66 -18.79
C HIS A 445 -8.56 -11.63 -17.84
N ALA A 446 -9.53 -10.74 -18.10
CA ALA A 446 -10.75 -10.63 -17.29
C ALA A 446 -11.59 -11.92 -17.28
N MET A 447 -11.61 -12.66 -18.40
CA MET A 447 -12.36 -13.92 -18.56
C MET A 447 -11.62 -15.16 -18.08
N ALA A 448 -10.37 -15.04 -17.62
CA ALA A 448 -9.58 -16.19 -17.16
C ALA A 448 -10.20 -16.85 -15.92
N THR A 449 -10.58 -18.11 -16.02
CA THR A 449 -11.32 -18.83 -14.97
C THR A 449 -10.43 -19.52 -13.94
N ASN A 450 -9.13 -19.68 -14.23
CA ASN A 450 -8.18 -20.30 -13.31
C ASN A 450 -6.93 -19.44 -13.11
N ALA A 451 -6.23 -19.66 -11.99
CA ALA A 451 -5.09 -18.85 -11.58
C ALA A 451 -3.93 -18.88 -12.59
N ARG A 452 -3.65 -20.06 -13.21
CA ARG A 452 -2.57 -20.21 -14.20
C ARG A 452 -2.84 -19.39 -15.46
N GLU A 453 -4.04 -19.48 -15.99
CA GLU A 453 -4.43 -18.72 -17.17
C GLU A 453 -4.41 -17.23 -16.88
N ARG A 454 -4.97 -16.81 -15.75
CA ARG A 454 -4.96 -15.40 -15.30
C ARG A 454 -3.55 -14.85 -15.26
N GLN A 455 -2.60 -15.59 -14.68
CA GLN A 455 -1.20 -15.18 -14.62
C GLN A 455 -0.56 -15.09 -16.01
N LEU A 456 -0.83 -16.03 -16.92
CA LEU A 456 -0.32 -15.97 -18.29
C LEU A 456 -0.85 -14.72 -19.02
N ARG A 457 -2.16 -14.43 -18.93
CA ARG A 457 -2.76 -13.26 -19.57
C ARG A 457 -2.27 -11.95 -18.95
N PHE A 458 -2.04 -11.93 -17.64
CA PHE A 458 -1.43 -10.80 -16.96
C PHE A 458 0.00 -10.52 -17.46
N ALA A 459 0.77 -11.57 -17.70
CA ALA A 459 2.09 -11.46 -18.32
C ALA A 459 2.03 -10.93 -19.76
N ASP A 460 1.01 -11.33 -20.54
CA ASP A 460 0.83 -10.85 -21.92
C ASP A 460 0.52 -9.34 -21.96
N LEU A 461 -0.30 -8.84 -21.03
CA LEU A 461 -0.59 -7.41 -20.88
C LEU A 461 0.69 -6.60 -20.62
N GLN A 462 1.55 -7.07 -19.71
CA GLN A 462 2.82 -6.43 -19.39
C GLN A 462 3.74 -6.35 -20.63
N ARG A 463 3.87 -7.46 -21.35
CA ARG A 463 4.71 -7.54 -22.56
C ARG A 463 4.19 -6.62 -23.68
N GLN A 464 2.87 -6.57 -23.88
CA GLN A 464 2.27 -5.74 -24.93
C GLN A 464 2.58 -4.25 -24.69
N LEU A 465 2.39 -3.74 -23.47
CA LEU A 465 2.71 -2.34 -23.15
C LEU A 465 4.19 -2.05 -23.35
N ALA A 466 5.07 -2.96 -22.91
CA ALA A 466 6.50 -2.79 -23.11
C ALA A 466 6.84 -2.74 -24.61
N GLN A 467 6.36 -3.70 -25.41
CA GLN A 467 6.65 -3.79 -26.86
C GLN A 467 6.17 -2.57 -27.64
N ASP A 468 5.00 -2.03 -27.28
CA ASP A 468 4.43 -0.85 -27.94
C ASP A 468 5.09 0.46 -27.48
N ALA A 469 5.97 0.40 -26.47
CA ALA A 469 6.65 1.57 -25.90
C ALA A 469 5.66 2.72 -25.70
N VAL A 470 4.49 2.42 -25.10
CA VAL A 470 3.40 3.39 -24.93
C VAL A 470 3.87 4.60 -24.16
N ASN A 471 4.62 4.35 -23.09
CA ASN A 471 5.33 5.32 -22.27
C ASN A 471 6.75 4.83 -22.03
N THR A 472 7.65 5.71 -21.62
CA THR A 472 8.95 5.31 -21.08
C THR A 472 8.81 5.10 -19.58
N TRP A 473 8.61 3.86 -19.15
CA TRP A 473 8.63 3.52 -17.73
C TRP A 473 10.06 3.58 -17.22
N VAL A 474 10.26 4.26 -16.10
CA VAL A 474 11.60 4.58 -15.59
C VAL A 474 11.85 3.89 -14.25
N PHE A 475 10.95 4.07 -13.26
CA PHE A 475 11.19 3.59 -11.92
C PHE A 475 9.91 3.27 -11.16
N THR A 476 10.03 2.39 -10.18
CA THR A 476 9.14 2.37 -9.02
C THR A 476 9.91 2.94 -7.82
N PRO A 477 9.35 3.92 -7.08
CA PRO A 477 10.01 4.44 -5.90
C PRO A 477 9.98 3.37 -4.79
N LYS A 478 11.08 3.23 -4.06
CA LYS A 478 11.08 2.42 -2.85
C LYS A 478 10.36 3.17 -1.73
N ILE A 479 9.64 2.40 -0.91
CA ILE A 479 9.10 2.88 0.35
C ILE A 479 10.06 2.48 1.46
N GLY A 480 10.15 3.29 2.51
CA GLY A 480 11.00 3.02 3.63
C GLY A 480 10.26 3.15 4.96
N ALA A 481 10.67 2.35 5.93
CA ALA A 481 10.29 2.50 7.32
C ALA A 481 11.53 2.58 8.19
N VAL A 482 11.53 3.47 9.16
CA VAL A 482 12.50 3.44 10.26
C VAL A 482 11.77 3.00 11.50
N VAL A 483 12.19 1.86 12.02
CA VAL A 483 11.49 1.10 13.05
C VAL A 483 12.39 0.97 14.27
N ARG A 484 11.89 1.22 15.47
CA ARG A 484 12.63 0.93 16.71
C ARG A 484 12.96 -0.55 16.79
N LYS A 485 14.21 -0.87 17.14
CA LYS A 485 14.66 -2.23 17.30
C LYS A 485 13.83 -2.96 18.34
N GLY A 486 13.46 -4.21 18.03
CA GLY A 486 12.54 -5.02 18.86
C GLY A 486 11.10 -5.00 18.37
N LEU A 487 10.64 -3.97 17.61
CA LEU A 487 9.35 -4.05 16.94
C LEU A 487 9.45 -4.96 15.70
N ARG A 488 8.53 -5.91 15.59
CA ARG A 488 8.48 -6.96 14.55
C ARG A 488 7.12 -6.95 13.84
N GLY A 489 7.07 -7.55 12.64
CA GLY A 489 5.84 -7.72 11.85
C GLY A 489 5.53 -6.53 10.94
N THR A 490 6.41 -5.52 10.88
CA THR A 490 6.27 -4.39 9.96
C THR A 490 6.46 -4.87 8.52
N TRP A 491 5.54 -4.51 7.65
CA TRP A 491 5.66 -4.81 6.24
C TRP A 491 6.91 -4.18 5.63
N MET A 492 7.56 -4.88 4.72
CA MET A 492 8.65 -4.35 3.91
C MET A 492 8.11 -3.73 2.62
N ASN A 493 7.13 -4.39 1.98
CA ASN A 493 6.52 -3.94 0.74
C ASN A 493 5.10 -3.42 0.99
N TYR A 494 4.72 -2.39 0.26
CA TYR A 494 3.41 -1.74 0.44
C TYR A 494 2.66 -1.70 -0.89
N PRO A 495 1.90 -2.78 -1.23
CA PRO A 495 1.04 -2.80 -2.40
C PRO A 495 -0.15 -1.83 -2.26
N ILE A 496 -0.54 -1.53 -1.03
CA ILE A 496 -1.61 -0.59 -0.67
C ILE A 496 -1.21 0.24 0.55
N PHE A 497 -1.92 1.33 0.81
CA PHE A 497 -1.72 2.16 2.00
C PHE A 497 -2.50 1.57 3.20
N ALA A 498 -1.85 0.70 3.95
CA ALA A 498 -2.39 0.10 5.17
C ALA A 498 -1.26 -0.26 6.13
N HIS A 499 -1.53 -0.17 7.44
CA HIS A 499 -0.64 -0.66 8.49
C HIS A 499 -1.34 -1.80 9.22
N ASP A 500 -0.85 -3.02 9.11
CA ASP A 500 -1.44 -4.18 9.80
C ASP A 500 -0.91 -4.27 11.24
N ILE A 501 -1.47 -3.47 12.15
CA ILE A 501 -1.07 -3.45 13.57
C ILE A 501 -1.29 -4.81 14.24
N GLY A 502 -2.30 -5.57 13.79
CA GLY A 502 -2.59 -6.89 14.33
C GLY A 502 -1.46 -7.90 14.15
N ALA A 503 -0.55 -7.65 13.20
CA ALA A 503 0.63 -8.46 12.95
C ALA A 503 1.87 -8.00 13.74
N LEU A 504 1.84 -6.85 14.42
CA LEU A 504 2.99 -6.26 15.08
C LEU A 504 3.19 -6.77 16.52
N TRP A 505 4.45 -6.86 16.94
CA TRP A 505 4.79 -7.21 18.34
C TRP A 505 6.18 -6.69 18.73
N TRP A 506 6.39 -6.54 20.05
CA TRP A 506 7.71 -6.32 20.63
C TRP A 506 8.38 -7.65 20.97
N GLU A 507 9.65 -7.79 20.58
CA GLU A 507 10.54 -8.89 20.94
C GLU A 507 11.07 -8.76 22.37
#